data_e9285a657fff074d1d04ac24d1994f38
#
_entry.id   e9285a657fff074d1d04ac24d1994f38
#
_cell.length_a   1.000
_cell.length_b   1.000
_cell.length_c   1.000
_cell.angle_alpha   90.00
_cell.angle_beta   90.00
_cell.angle_gamma   90.00
#
_symmetry.space_group_name_H-M   'P 1'
#
loop_
_entity.id
_entity.type
_entity.pdbx_description
1 polymer ?
#
loop_
_entity_poly.entity_id
_entity_poly.type
_entity_poly.pdbx_seq_one_letter_code
_entity_poly.pdbx_strand_id
1 'polypeptide(L)'
;MTPASVMVMHDMTNWAKRCFELTDFGTHAAVSVVTINGASDDANGCNIEGQYYLWLKVGRGGRAFSFHYSLDGEKFNMTRYFLMPETKAIKVGLPAQAPTGNGSKRIYENLSIEHITVKNIRAGE
;
A
#
# COMPACT_ATOMS: atom_id res chain seq x y z
N MET A 1 3.49 1.95 17.02
CA MET A 1 2.87 0.79 16.30
C MET A 1 3.75 0.42 15.11
N THR A 2 3.91 -0.87 14.84
CA THR A 2 4.63 -1.33 13.65
C THR A 2 3.69 -1.28 12.45
N PRO A 3 4.00 -0.54 11.38
CA PRO A 3 3.15 -0.53 10.18
C PRO A 3 3.05 -1.92 9.54
N ALA A 4 1.85 -2.32 9.15
CA ALA A 4 1.63 -3.42 8.22
C ALA A 4 1.55 -2.83 6.81
N SER A 5 2.28 -3.39 5.86
CA SER A 5 2.47 -2.74 4.56
C SER A 5 2.36 -3.74 3.41
N VAL A 6 1.97 -3.24 2.26
CA VAL A 6 2.20 -3.87 0.96
C VAL A 6 3.11 -2.97 0.14
N MET A 7 4.06 -3.55 -0.56
CA MET A 7 5.07 -2.83 -1.33
C MET A 7 5.15 -3.36 -2.75
N VAL A 8 5.30 -2.44 -3.69
CA VAL A 8 5.65 -2.73 -5.08
C VAL A 8 7.00 -2.08 -5.38
N MET A 9 7.87 -2.79 -6.07
CA MET A 9 9.24 -2.36 -6.27
C MET A 9 9.71 -2.68 -7.70
N HIS A 10 10.09 -1.63 -8.42
CA HIS A 10 10.79 -1.76 -9.69
C HIS A 10 12.29 -1.97 -9.45
N ASP A 11 12.91 -1.08 -8.66
CA ASP A 11 14.29 -1.11 -8.23
C ASP A 11 14.47 -0.34 -6.91
N MET A 12 15.72 -0.15 -6.48
CA MET A 12 16.04 0.51 -5.20
C MET A 12 15.66 2.00 -5.17
N THR A 13 15.48 2.63 -6.31
CA THR A 13 15.14 4.05 -6.43
C THR A 13 13.71 4.30 -6.91
N ASN A 14 12.99 3.24 -7.31
CA ASN A 14 11.62 3.31 -7.79
C ASN A 14 10.78 2.23 -7.12
N TRP A 15 10.03 2.63 -6.12
CA TRP A 15 9.18 1.73 -5.32
C TRP A 15 8.04 2.51 -4.68
N ALA A 16 7.02 1.81 -4.26
CA ALA A 16 5.94 2.39 -3.49
C ALA A 16 5.48 1.41 -2.41
N LYS A 17 5.07 1.95 -1.29
CA LYS A 17 4.46 1.18 -0.21
C LYS A 17 3.19 1.84 0.28
N ARG A 18 2.27 1.02 0.74
CA ARG A 18 1.09 1.40 1.45
C ARG A 18 1.11 0.78 2.82
N CYS A 19 0.90 1.61 3.83
CA CYS A 19 0.96 1.21 5.22
C CYS A 19 -0.37 1.44 5.93
N PHE A 20 -0.68 0.56 6.87
CA PHE A 20 -1.64 0.83 7.92
C PHE A 20 -0.85 1.08 9.20
N GLU A 21 -0.81 2.33 9.66
CA GLU A 21 0.08 2.74 10.73
C GLU A 21 -0.54 3.76 11.68
N LEU A 22 0.11 3.94 12.81
CA LEU A 22 -0.17 5.03 13.74
C LEU A 22 0.57 6.28 13.26
N THR A 23 -0.17 7.36 13.03
CA THR A 23 0.39 8.65 12.63
C THR A 23 0.99 9.41 13.81
N ASP A 24 1.73 10.48 13.54
CA ASP A 24 2.26 11.38 14.55
C ASP A 24 1.17 12.05 15.41
N PHE A 25 -0.05 12.09 14.89
CA PHE A 25 -1.20 12.63 15.62
C PHE A 25 -1.91 11.59 16.50
N GLY A 26 -1.39 10.36 16.56
CA GLY A 26 -1.97 9.28 17.35
C GLY A 26 -3.20 8.63 16.72
N THR A 27 -3.46 8.88 15.44
CA THR A 27 -4.56 8.27 14.69
C THR A 27 -4.07 7.09 13.85
N HIS A 28 -4.90 6.07 13.68
CA HIS A 28 -4.63 5.01 12.72
C HIS A 28 -5.00 5.48 11.31
N ALA A 29 -4.09 5.30 10.38
CA ALA A 29 -4.30 5.78 9.01
C ALA A 29 -3.73 4.81 7.97
N ALA A 30 -4.33 4.88 6.80
CA ALA A 30 -3.82 4.26 5.60
C ALA A 30 -2.97 5.27 4.85
N VAL A 31 -1.66 5.19 5.02
CA VAL A 31 -0.67 6.11 4.42
C VAL A 31 0.05 5.44 3.26
N SER A 32 0.64 6.22 2.39
CA SER A 32 1.43 5.70 1.26
C SER A 32 2.67 6.54 1.00
N VAL A 33 3.71 5.89 0.53
CA VAL A 33 4.94 6.52 0.04
C VAL A 33 5.17 6.04 -1.39
N VAL A 34 5.44 6.97 -2.28
CA VAL A 34 5.87 6.69 -3.66
C VAL A 34 7.25 7.29 -3.86
N THR A 35 8.19 6.47 -4.26
CA THR A 35 9.58 6.89 -4.50
C THR A 35 9.90 6.71 -5.98
N ILE A 36 10.27 7.79 -6.63
CA ILE A 36 10.65 7.82 -8.04
C ILE A 36 12.03 8.49 -8.18
N ASN A 37 12.96 7.80 -8.80
CA ASN A 37 14.36 8.25 -8.94
C ASN A 37 14.98 8.67 -7.60
N GLY A 38 14.66 7.93 -6.54
CA GLY A 38 15.16 8.18 -5.19
C GLY A 38 14.47 9.29 -4.42
N ALA A 39 13.54 10.02 -5.03
CA ALA A 39 12.75 11.05 -4.36
C ALA A 39 11.41 10.49 -3.88
N SER A 40 11.17 10.58 -2.58
CA SER A 40 9.97 10.06 -1.95
C SER A 40 8.90 11.14 -1.79
N ASP A 41 7.68 10.75 -2.10
CA ASP A 41 6.46 11.53 -1.98
C ASP A 41 5.51 10.79 -1.04
N ASP A 42 5.17 11.42 0.07
CA ASP A 42 4.41 10.84 1.15
C ASP A 42 2.98 11.38 1.16
N ALA A 43 2.02 10.52 1.47
CA ALA A 43 0.61 10.91 1.54
C ALA A 43 -0.07 10.24 2.74
N ASN A 44 -0.70 11.05 3.58
CA ASN A 44 -1.38 10.59 4.77
C ASN A 44 -2.59 9.68 4.48
N GLY A 45 -3.16 9.76 3.29
CA GLY A 45 -4.31 8.93 2.93
C GLY A 45 -5.56 9.27 3.73
N CYS A 46 -6.06 8.32 4.50
CA CYS A 46 -7.25 8.52 5.31
C CYS A 46 -7.11 7.92 6.70
N ASN A 47 -7.75 8.55 7.69
CA ASN A 47 -7.85 8.02 9.05
C ASN A 47 -8.82 6.83 9.07
N ILE A 48 -8.43 5.78 9.80
CA ILE A 48 -9.21 4.55 9.95
C ILE A 48 -9.18 4.17 11.43
N GLU A 49 -10.12 4.71 12.18
CA GLU A 49 -10.21 4.45 13.60
C GLU A 49 -11.00 3.17 13.92
N GLY A 50 -10.66 2.54 15.05
CA GLY A 50 -11.38 1.37 15.55
C GLY A 50 -11.14 0.07 14.77
N GLN A 51 -10.20 0.05 13.85
CA GLN A 51 -9.87 -1.12 13.05
C GLN A 51 -8.57 -1.76 13.53
N TYR A 52 -8.58 -3.10 13.66
CA TYR A 52 -7.42 -3.90 14.02
C TYR A 52 -6.80 -4.60 12.82
N TYR A 53 -7.53 -4.72 11.71
CA TYR A 53 -7.01 -5.23 10.45
C TYR A 53 -7.75 -4.64 9.26
N LEU A 54 -7.08 -4.66 8.11
CA LEU A 54 -7.58 -4.15 6.83
C LEU A 54 -7.27 -5.13 5.72
N TRP A 55 -8.09 -5.09 4.68
CA TRP A 55 -7.70 -5.60 3.38
C TRP A 55 -6.94 -4.51 2.63
N LEU A 56 -5.78 -4.86 2.10
CA LEU A 56 -4.97 -4.00 1.25
C LEU A 56 -4.95 -4.58 -0.16
N LYS A 57 -5.12 -3.73 -1.15
CA LYS A 57 -5.10 -4.14 -2.56
C LYS A 57 -4.20 -3.19 -3.35
N VAL A 58 -3.44 -3.76 -4.27
CA VAL A 58 -2.68 -3.04 -5.28
C VAL A 58 -3.21 -3.44 -6.64
N GLY A 59 -3.59 -2.44 -7.45
CA GLY A 59 -3.91 -2.63 -8.85
C GLY A 59 -2.76 -2.14 -9.73
N ARG A 60 -2.55 -2.81 -10.87
CA ARG A 60 -1.59 -2.40 -11.89
C ARG A 60 -2.22 -2.44 -13.28
N GLY A 61 -2.04 -1.37 -14.04
CA GLY A 61 -2.36 -1.30 -15.47
C GLY A 61 -1.21 -0.62 -16.21
N GLY A 62 -0.34 -1.42 -16.86
CA GLY A 62 0.89 -0.87 -17.48
C GLY A 62 1.82 -0.27 -16.44
N ARG A 63 2.11 1.03 -16.56
CA ARG A 63 2.91 1.78 -15.57
C ARG A 63 2.07 2.47 -14.51
N ALA A 64 0.74 2.38 -14.57
CA ALA A 64 -0.16 2.95 -13.58
C ALA A 64 -0.42 1.95 -12.46
N PHE A 65 -0.38 2.45 -11.23
CA PHE A 65 -0.66 1.68 -10.02
C PHE A 65 -1.72 2.38 -9.19
N SER A 66 -2.45 1.59 -8.41
CA SER A 66 -3.40 2.11 -7.43
C SER A 66 -3.27 1.35 -6.12
N PHE A 67 -3.43 2.08 -5.03
CA PHE A 67 -3.55 1.52 -3.69
C PHE A 67 -4.98 1.66 -3.18
N HIS A 68 -5.50 0.56 -2.66
CA HIS A 68 -6.85 0.51 -2.09
C HIS A 68 -6.82 -0.13 -0.71
N TYR A 69 -7.82 0.18 0.10
CA TYR A 69 -8.11 -0.54 1.33
C TYR A 69 -9.58 -0.91 1.38
N SER A 70 -9.90 -1.89 2.20
CA SER A 70 -11.28 -2.26 2.52
C SER A 70 -11.40 -2.59 4.01
N LEU A 71 -12.56 -2.27 4.59
CA LEU A 71 -12.90 -2.61 5.96
C LEU A 71 -13.62 -3.96 6.05
N ASP A 72 -14.25 -4.40 4.97
CA ASP A 72 -15.11 -5.60 4.91
C ASP A 72 -14.61 -6.67 3.92
N GLY A 73 -13.58 -6.35 3.12
CA GLY A 73 -13.04 -7.24 2.10
C GLY A 73 -13.83 -7.25 0.79
N GLU A 74 -14.92 -6.49 0.71
CA GLU A 74 -15.79 -6.43 -0.47
C GLU A 74 -15.72 -5.08 -1.16
N LYS A 75 -15.92 -4.01 -0.42
CA LYS A 75 -15.87 -2.64 -0.94
C LYS A 75 -14.48 -2.05 -0.73
N PHE A 76 -13.81 -1.74 -1.83
CA PHE A 76 -12.48 -1.13 -1.81
C PHE A 76 -12.53 0.36 -2.13
N ASN A 77 -11.72 1.12 -1.39
CA ASN A 77 -11.58 2.56 -1.56
C ASN A 77 -10.15 2.87 -2.01
N MET A 78 -10.01 3.62 -3.09
CA MET A 78 -8.70 4.04 -3.58
C MET A 78 -8.16 5.18 -2.73
N THR A 79 -6.88 5.10 -2.35
CA THR A 79 -6.20 6.14 -1.60
C THR A 79 -5.02 6.73 -2.33
N ARG A 80 -4.52 6.06 -3.35
CA ARG A 80 -3.41 6.55 -4.15
C ARG A 80 -3.49 5.99 -5.56
N TYR A 81 -3.23 6.87 -6.53
CA TYR A 81 -2.98 6.52 -7.92
C TYR A 81 -1.62 7.13 -8.31
N PHE A 82 -0.75 6.34 -8.91
CA PHE A 82 0.59 6.81 -9.27
C PHE A 82 1.15 6.06 -10.47
N LEU A 83 2.18 6.66 -11.07
CA LEU A 83 2.92 6.07 -12.18
C LEU A 83 4.31 5.66 -11.72
N MET A 84 4.80 4.56 -12.24
CA MET A 84 6.20 4.15 -12.13
C MET A 84 6.88 4.15 -13.49
N PRO A 85 8.22 4.16 -13.54
CA PRO A 85 8.94 3.89 -14.77
C PRO A 85 8.46 2.60 -15.42
N GLU A 86 8.43 2.57 -16.74
CA GLU A 86 7.98 1.39 -17.47
C GLU A 86 8.91 0.20 -17.20
N THR A 87 8.30 -0.93 -16.82
CA THR A 87 9.02 -2.18 -16.60
C THR A 87 8.09 -3.37 -16.85
N LYS A 88 8.66 -4.48 -17.29
CA LYS A 88 7.91 -5.73 -17.48
C LYS A 88 7.64 -6.44 -16.16
N ALA A 89 8.57 -6.33 -15.20
CA ALA A 89 8.51 -7.04 -13.94
C ALA A 89 8.51 -6.08 -12.75
N ILE A 90 7.61 -6.33 -11.80
CA ILE A 90 7.54 -5.65 -10.51
C ILE A 90 7.64 -6.71 -9.41
N LYS A 91 8.41 -6.42 -8.39
CA LYS A 91 8.43 -7.21 -7.16
C LYS A 91 7.32 -6.74 -6.23
N VAL A 92 6.66 -7.67 -5.59
CA VAL A 92 5.63 -7.41 -4.56
C VAL A 92 6.12 -8.00 -3.24
N GLY A 93 5.96 -7.26 -2.17
CA GLY A 93 6.39 -7.68 -0.85
C GLY A 93 5.46 -7.20 0.26
N LEU A 94 5.61 -7.82 1.42
CA LEU A 94 4.87 -7.51 2.64
C LEU A 94 5.86 -7.03 3.73
N PRO A 95 6.34 -5.79 3.67
CA PRO A 95 7.27 -5.29 4.66
C PRO A 95 6.56 -4.96 5.97
N ALA A 96 7.29 -5.12 7.08
CA ALA A 96 6.90 -4.64 8.38
C ALA A 96 8.08 -3.90 8.98
N GLN A 97 7.85 -2.73 9.59
CA GLN A 97 8.90 -1.93 10.17
C GLN A 97 8.42 -1.25 11.45
N ALA A 98 9.32 -1.02 12.37
CA ALA A 98 9.08 -0.28 13.60
C ALA A 98 10.19 0.78 13.75
N PRO A 99 10.07 1.94 13.09
CA PRO A 99 11.10 2.98 13.15
C PRO A 99 11.32 3.51 14.56
N THR A 100 10.27 3.46 15.37
CA THR A 100 10.30 3.89 16.79
C THR A 100 9.58 2.86 17.66
N GLY A 101 9.89 2.84 18.97
CA GLY A 101 9.28 1.94 19.93
C GLY A 101 9.90 0.53 19.93
N ASN A 102 9.26 -0.39 20.62
CA ASN A 102 9.76 -1.74 20.87
C ASN A 102 9.30 -2.78 19.83
N GLY A 103 8.69 -2.33 18.75
CA GLY A 103 8.14 -3.21 17.73
C GLY A 103 6.79 -3.83 18.11
N SER A 104 6.20 -4.53 17.18
CA SER A 104 5.01 -5.34 17.39
C SER A 104 4.88 -6.39 16.30
N LYS A 105 4.02 -7.39 16.55
CA LYS A 105 3.74 -8.45 15.58
C LYS A 105 2.69 -7.98 14.57
N ARG A 106 2.90 -8.31 13.30
CA ARG A 106 1.89 -8.18 12.23
C ARG A 106 1.62 -9.54 11.62
N ILE A 107 0.36 -9.77 11.32
CA ILE A 107 -0.11 -11.00 10.70
C ILE A 107 -0.71 -10.65 9.35
N TYR A 108 -0.24 -11.33 8.32
CA TYR A 108 -0.78 -11.24 6.97
C TYR A 108 -1.50 -12.54 6.66
N GLU A 109 -2.69 -12.42 6.08
CA GLU A 109 -3.53 -13.56 5.71
C GLU A 109 -4.04 -13.40 4.29
N ASN A 110 -4.34 -14.52 3.63
CA ASN A 110 -5.03 -14.56 2.34
C ASN A 110 -4.34 -13.75 1.23
N LEU A 111 -3.00 -13.77 1.18
CA LEU A 111 -2.27 -13.14 0.09
C LEU A 111 -2.60 -13.83 -1.23
N SER A 112 -3.03 -13.06 -2.22
CA SER A 112 -3.23 -13.53 -3.58
C SER A 112 -2.68 -12.53 -4.59
N ILE A 113 -2.22 -13.04 -5.72
CA ILE A 113 -1.78 -12.24 -6.86
C ILE A 113 -2.48 -12.80 -8.10
N GLU A 114 -3.21 -11.93 -8.80
CA GLU A 114 -3.97 -12.31 -9.99
C GLU A 114 -3.47 -11.55 -11.20
N HIS A 115 -3.29 -12.24 -12.32
CA HIS A 115 -2.97 -11.66 -13.61
C HIS A 115 -4.27 -11.43 -14.40
N ILE A 116 -4.91 -10.28 -14.14
CA ILE A 116 -6.15 -9.88 -14.78
C ILE A 116 -5.98 -8.51 -15.45
N THR A 117 -6.83 -8.22 -16.40
CA THR A 117 -6.94 -6.86 -16.95
C THR A 117 -7.82 -6.03 -16.03
N VAL A 118 -7.20 -5.04 -15.38
CA VAL A 118 -7.92 -4.07 -14.55
C VAL A 118 -8.67 -3.13 -15.49
N LYS A 119 -10.00 -3.15 -15.46
CA LYS A 119 -10.86 -2.32 -16.31
C LYS A 119 -11.08 -0.93 -15.72
N ASN A 120 -11.20 -0.88 -14.42
CA ASN A 120 -11.38 0.37 -13.67
C ASN A 120 -10.39 0.43 -12.51
N ILE A 121 -9.23 0.99 -12.76
CA ILE A 121 -8.16 1.05 -11.77
C ILE A 121 -8.56 1.87 -10.52
N ARG A 122 -9.45 2.84 -10.67
CA ARG A 122 -9.92 3.64 -9.53
C ARG A 122 -10.82 2.85 -8.59
N ALA A 123 -11.58 1.90 -9.11
CA ALA A 123 -12.37 0.97 -8.30
C ALA A 123 -11.57 -0.27 -7.85
N GLY A 124 -10.40 -0.50 -8.46
CA GLY A 124 -9.61 -1.71 -8.22
C GLY A 124 -10.19 -2.95 -8.88
N GLU A 125 -10.89 -2.77 -10.00
CA GLU A 125 -11.61 -3.82 -10.74
C GLU A 125 -11.12 -3.94 -12.18
#